data_f9fc3d2e01b9198312cfdf48065ba155
#
_entry.id   f9fc3d2e01b9198312cfdf48065ba155
#
_cell.length_a   1.000
_cell.length_b   1.000
_cell.length_c   1.000
_cell.angle_alpha   90.00
_cell.angle_beta   90.00
_cell.angle_gamma   90.00
#
_symmetry.space_group_name_H-M   'P 1'
#
loop_
_entity.id
_entity.type
_entity.pdbx_description
1 polymer ?
#
loop_
_entity_poly.entity_id
_entity_poly.type
_entity_poly.pdbx_seq_one_letter_code
_entity_poly.pdbx_strand_id
1 'polypeptide(L)'
;MITPKKISLAQIPTPLEEVKFEGKSFILKRDDLTGCELSGNKVRKLEYLLADAKNKKADIVFTSGGAQSNHARATVIAARKVGLKTKLFLWGKKTKNPNGNLFLDKVFGADIQYFSKAEYENVNEIMFEQRLAFLKKKKNAYVFPGGGSTTLGIWGYINFINELKIQTDLKKIDSIVAACGSGGTAAGMLVGAALNNLNIKIVAVHVLMTKEEMEKHIFQLAEGCVLDYKLNCKINPENLVVLDGYSKEGYKKISQSKVSLIKKFAQDTGILFDPAYTGKAFTAYYEKYLKNGNGRKNIFVHTGGLFAVFDRTKEYIPN
;
A
#
# COMPACT_ATOMS: atom_id res chain seq x y z
N MET A 1 5.37 23.68 -10.72
CA MET A 1 4.89 22.32 -10.38
C MET A 1 4.84 21.49 -11.66
N ILE A 2 5.44 20.30 -11.64
CA ILE A 2 5.40 19.33 -12.74
C ILE A 2 4.43 18.22 -12.32
N THR A 3 3.34 18.05 -13.05
CA THR A 3 2.35 16.99 -12.76
C THR A 3 2.64 15.78 -13.65
N PRO A 4 2.94 14.59 -13.09
CA PRO A 4 3.19 13.43 -13.89
C PRO A 4 1.91 12.89 -14.57
N LYS A 5 2.08 12.28 -15.74
CA LYS A 5 0.99 11.59 -16.42
C LYS A 5 0.57 10.34 -15.67
N LYS A 6 -0.70 9.97 -15.75
CA LYS A 6 -1.23 8.71 -15.21
C LYS A 6 -2.08 7.97 -16.24
N ILE A 7 -2.23 6.66 -16.01
CA ILE A 7 -3.20 5.80 -16.70
C ILE A 7 -4.34 5.52 -15.72
N SER A 8 -5.58 5.62 -16.14
CA SER A 8 -6.73 5.29 -15.29
C SER A 8 -6.86 3.77 -15.14
N LEU A 9 -6.63 3.27 -13.94
CA LEU A 9 -6.74 1.86 -13.57
C LEU A 9 -7.64 1.66 -12.35
N ALA A 10 -7.59 2.59 -11.40
CA ALA A 10 -8.39 2.54 -10.17
C ALA A 10 -9.83 3.01 -10.43
N GLN A 11 -10.77 2.33 -9.79
CA GLN A 11 -12.14 2.83 -9.65
C GLN A 11 -12.14 3.86 -8.53
N ILE A 12 -12.21 5.12 -8.89
CA ILE A 12 -12.17 6.28 -7.98
C ILE A 12 -13.28 7.27 -8.37
N PRO A 13 -13.83 8.04 -7.43
CA PRO A 13 -13.49 8.04 -6.00
C PRO A 13 -13.90 6.75 -5.29
N THR A 14 -13.05 6.24 -4.39
CA THR A 14 -13.46 5.12 -3.54
C THR A 14 -14.43 5.59 -2.46
N PRO A 15 -15.34 4.74 -1.95
CA PRO A 15 -16.31 5.16 -0.93
C PRO A 15 -15.66 5.71 0.33
N LEU A 16 -16.29 6.72 0.92
CA LEU A 16 -16.04 7.23 2.26
C LEU A 16 -17.31 7.00 3.07
N GLU A 17 -17.25 6.08 4.02
CA GLU A 17 -18.40 5.53 4.71
C GLU A 17 -18.34 5.81 6.21
N GLU A 18 -19.47 6.10 6.83
CA GLU A 18 -19.59 6.04 8.29
C GLU A 18 -19.92 4.60 8.69
N VAL A 19 -19.05 3.99 9.50
CA VAL A 19 -19.19 2.61 9.98
C VAL A 19 -19.41 2.62 11.49
N LYS A 20 -20.32 1.76 11.98
CA LYS A 20 -20.53 1.54 13.41
C LYS A 20 -19.87 0.23 13.84
N PHE A 21 -19.11 0.29 14.93
CA PHE A 21 -18.49 -0.87 15.55
C PHE A 21 -18.47 -0.68 17.07
N GLU A 22 -18.97 -1.67 17.82
CA GLU A 22 -19.07 -1.63 19.29
C GLU A 22 -19.72 -0.33 19.83
N GLY A 23 -20.79 0.11 19.21
CA GLY A 23 -21.53 1.31 19.59
C GLY A 23 -20.85 2.64 19.23
N LYS A 24 -19.69 2.62 18.59
CA LYS A 24 -18.94 3.80 18.14
C LYS A 24 -19.03 3.95 16.64
N SER A 25 -19.17 5.21 16.17
CA SER A 25 -19.11 5.54 14.74
C SER A 25 -17.74 6.07 14.36
N PHE A 26 -17.25 5.71 13.17
CA PHE A 26 -16.02 6.24 12.59
C PHE A 26 -16.10 6.32 11.07
N ILE A 27 -15.18 7.08 10.47
CA ILE A 27 -15.11 7.27 9.03
C ILE A 27 -14.12 6.27 8.43
N LEU A 28 -14.59 5.45 7.49
CA LEU A 28 -13.81 4.45 6.77
C LEU A 28 -13.66 4.84 5.31
N LYS A 29 -12.41 4.98 4.86
CA LYS A 29 -12.08 5.17 3.45
C LYS A 29 -11.76 3.81 2.81
N ARG A 30 -12.56 3.40 1.81
CA ARG A 30 -12.56 2.07 1.21
C ARG A 30 -11.60 1.96 0.02
N ASP A 31 -10.29 2.12 0.26
CA ASP A 31 -9.29 1.92 -0.79
C ASP A 31 -9.07 0.44 -1.18
N ASP A 32 -9.69 -0.49 -0.47
CA ASP A 32 -9.86 -1.87 -0.88
C ASP A 32 -10.75 -2.01 -2.13
N LEU A 33 -11.63 -1.04 -2.38
CA LEU A 33 -12.57 -1.01 -3.50
C LEU A 33 -12.07 -0.21 -4.72
N THR A 34 -10.77 -0.08 -4.90
CA THR A 34 -10.20 0.50 -6.14
C THR A 34 -10.38 -0.37 -7.37
N GLY A 35 -11.00 -1.52 -7.23
CA GLY A 35 -11.33 -2.52 -8.24
C GLY A 35 -11.57 -3.87 -7.60
N CYS A 36 -11.71 -4.91 -8.40
CA CYS A 36 -11.94 -6.29 -7.93
C CYS A 36 -10.60 -7.05 -7.82
N GLU A 37 -10.18 -7.76 -8.87
CA GLU A 37 -8.89 -8.47 -8.91
C GLU A 37 -7.70 -7.50 -8.84
N LEU A 38 -7.83 -6.31 -9.44
CA LEU A 38 -6.91 -5.19 -9.32
C LEU A 38 -7.43 -4.21 -8.26
N SER A 39 -7.07 -4.44 -7.00
CA SER A 39 -7.63 -3.71 -5.87
C SER A 39 -6.57 -3.32 -4.83
N GLY A 40 -6.95 -2.39 -3.96
CA GLY A 40 -6.15 -1.89 -2.85
C GLY A 40 -5.28 -0.68 -3.20
N ASN A 41 -4.62 -0.15 -2.19
CA ASN A 41 -3.83 1.08 -2.24
C ASN A 41 -2.73 1.11 -3.32
N LYS A 42 -2.28 -0.04 -3.80
CA LYS A 42 -1.20 -0.13 -4.79
C LYS A 42 -1.64 0.34 -6.17
N VAL A 43 -2.93 0.21 -6.50
CA VAL A 43 -3.46 0.60 -7.81
C VAL A 43 -3.21 2.09 -8.07
N ARG A 44 -3.47 2.95 -7.08
CA ARG A 44 -3.23 4.41 -7.19
C ARG A 44 -1.79 4.76 -7.55
N LYS A 45 -0.81 4.01 -7.02
CA LYS A 45 0.62 4.21 -7.33
C LYS A 45 0.97 3.68 -8.72
N LEU A 46 0.41 2.53 -9.08
CA LEU A 46 0.65 1.87 -10.36
C LEU A 46 0.12 2.67 -11.55
N GLU A 47 -0.91 3.50 -11.38
CA GLU A 47 -1.38 4.42 -12.41
C GLU A 47 -0.26 5.31 -12.95
N TYR A 48 0.62 5.80 -12.08
CA TYR A 48 1.75 6.66 -12.45
C TYR A 48 2.95 5.86 -12.92
N LEU A 49 3.31 4.81 -12.21
CA LEU A 49 4.47 3.98 -12.54
C LEU A 49 4.33 3.31 -13.92
N LEU A 50 3.12 2.82 -14.24
CA LEU A 50 2.88 2.19 -15.52
C LEU A 50 2.71 3.21 -16.66
N ALA A 51 2.22 4.42 -16.37
CA ALA A 51 2.24 5.51 -17.33
C ALA A 51 3.68 5.85 -17.76
N ASP A 52 4.60 5.95 -16.79
CA ASP A 52 6.02 6.21 -17.05
C ASP A 52 6.69 5.03 -17.78
N ALA A 53 6.39 3.79 -17.36
CA ALA A 53 6.87 2.59 -18.04
C ALA A 53 6.48 2.56 -19.54
N LYS A 54 5.20 2.89 -19.83
CA LYS A 54 4.70 3.00 -21.22
C LYS A 54 5.40 4.12 -21.98
N ASN A 55 5.55 5.30 -21.36
CA ASN A 55 6.23 6.44 -21.97
C ASN A 55 7.70 6.10 -22.30
N LYS A 56 8.36 5.31 -21.46
CA LYS A 56 9.72 4.80 -21.66
C LYS A 56 9.78 3.56 -22.55
N LYS A 57 8.68 3.17 -23.18
CA LYS A 57 8.59 2.03 -24.12
C LYS A 57 9.12 0.73 -23.48
N ALA A 58 8.73 0.47 -22.22
CA ALA A 58 9.09 -0.76 -21.56
C ALA A 58 8.37 -1.97 -22.19
N ASP A 59 9.08 -3.10 -22.30
CA ASP A 59 8.53 -4.40 -22.71
C ASP A 59 7.99 -5.18 -21.51
N ILE A 60 8.60 -4.95 -20.34
CA ILE A 60 8.37 -5.70 -19.13
C ILE A 60 8.61 -4.81 -17.90
N VAL A 61 7.85 -5.03 -16.83
CA VAL A 61 8.09 -4.41 -15.55
C VAL A 61 8.67 -5.42 -14.56
N PHE A 62 9.66 -4.96 -13.76
CA PHE A 62 10.27 -5.71 -12.68
C PHE A 62 9.86 -5.10 -11.36
N THR A 63 9.46 -5.93 -10.41
CA THR A 63 9.24 -5.51 -9.04
C THR A 63 9.44 -6.66 -8.06
N SER A 64 9.51 -6.35 -6.77
CA SER A 64 9.80 -7.31 -5.73
C SER A 64 8.74 -7.35 -4.62
N GLY A 65 8.73 -8.44 -3.85
CA GLY A 65 7.83 -8.63 -2.72
C GLY A 65 7.95 -9.98 -2.06
N GLY A 66 7.13 -10.26 -1.06
CA GLY A 66 6.92 -11.61 -0.55
C GLY A 66 5.94 -12.39 -1.45
N ALA A 67 5.86 -13.71 -1.30
CA ALA A 67 4.97 -14.56 -2.09
C ALA A 67 3.48 -14.17 -2.00
N GLN A 68 3.06 -13.52 -0.89
CA GLN A 68 1.70 -13.01 -0.71
C GLN A 68 1.61 -11.48 -0.79
N SER A 69 2.48 -10.88 -1.62
CA SER A 69 2.52 -9.42 -1.77
C SER A 69 1.31 -8.88 -2.52
N ASN A 70 0.53 -8.02 -1.87
CA ASN A 70 -0.55 -7.27 -2.52
C ASN A 70 -0.03 -6.34 -3.63
N HIS A 71 1.23 -5.89 -3.51
CA HIS A 71 1.87 -5.07 -4.52
C HIS A 71 2.24 -5.89 -5.76
N ALA A 72 2.84 -7.07 -5.58
CA ALA A 72 3.19 -7.95 -6.68
C ALA A 72 1.95 -8.30 -7.51
N ARG A 73 0.88 -8.79 -6.87
CA ARG A 73 -0.39 -9.09 -7.53
C ARG A 73 -0.94 -7.89 -8.29
N ALA A 74 -1.06 -6.75 -7.63
CA ALA A 74 -1.59 -5.55 -8.27
C ALA A 74 -0.73 -5.13 -9.47
N THR A 75 0.61 -5.27 -9.40
CA THR A 75 1.53 -4.97 -10.50
C THR A 75 1.31 -5.90 -11.69
N VAL A 76 1.19 -7.21 -11.45
CA VAL A 76 0.97 -8.19 -12.53
C VAL A 76 -0.31 -7.87 -13.29
N ILE A 77 -1.42 -7.67 -12.55
CA ILE A 77 -2.72 -7.42 -13.16
C ILE A 77 -2.74 -6.07 -13.88
N ALA A 78 -2.24 -5.02 -13.23
CA ALA A 78 -2.17 -3.68 -13.82
C ALA A 78 -1.31 -3.65 -15.10
N ALA A 79 -0.15 -4.30 -15.07
CA ALA A 79 0.74 -4.42 -16.22
C ALA A 79 0.04 -5.13 -17.40
N ARG A 80 -0.68 -6.23 -17.14
CA ARG A 80 -1.47 -6.92 -18.17
C ARG A 80 -2.53 -6.03 -18.79
N LYS A 81 -3.26 -5.26 -17.98
CA LYS A 81 -4.29 -4.31 -18.48
C LYS A 81 -3.71 -3.25 -19.43
N VAL A 82 -2.41 -2.93 -19.34
CA VAL A 82 -1.74 -1.95 -20.22
C VAL A 82 -0.79 -2.58 -21.25
N GLY A 83 -0.85 -3.90 -21.40
CA GLY A 83 -0.09 -4.64 -22.44
C GLY A 83 1.39 -4.88 -22.09
N LEU A 84 1.77 -4.81 -20.81
CA LEU A 84 3.13 -5.08 -20.36
C LEU A 84 3.25 -6.48 -19.74
N LYS A 85 4.41 -7.09 -19.87
CA LYS A 85 4.79 -8.31 -19.14
C LYS A 85 5.27 -7.94 -17.73
N THR A 86 5.32 -8.92 -16.83
CA THR A 86 5.81 -8.71 -15.47
C THR A 86 6.76 -9.83 -15.07
N LYS A 87 7.91 -9.44 -14.49
CA LYS A 87 8.79 -10.35 -13.76
C LYS A 87 8.79 -9.96 -12.28
N LEU A 88 8.50 -10.94 -11.44
CA LEU A 88 8.45 -10.80 -9.99
C LEU A 88 9.67 -11.44 -9.35
N PHE A 89 10.27 -10.71 -8.43
CA PHE A 89 11.37 -11.15 -7.59
C PHE A 89 10.83 -11.37 -6.18
N LEU A 90 10.46 -12.59 -5.86
CA LEU A 90 9.72 -12.89 -4.62
C LEU A 90 10.59 -13.62 -3.60
N TRP A 91 10.63 -13.11 -2.36
CA TRP A 91 11.15 -13.95 -1.29
C TRP A 91 10.10 -14.97 -0.84
N GLY A 92 10.55 -16.20 -0.69
CA GLY A 92 9.72 -17.33 -0.36
C GLY A 92 10.13 -18.58 -1.12
N LYS A 93 9.33 -19.61 -0.98
CA LYS A 93 9.58 -20.90 -1.67
C LYS A 93 8.54 -21.12 -2.78
N LYS A 94 9.00 -21.73 -3.87
CA LYS A 94 8.09 -22.25 -4.89
C LYS A 94 7.15 -23.29 -4.26
N THR A 95 5.86 -23.17 -4.53
CA THR A 95 4.85 -24.12 -4.05
C THR A 95 4.10 -24.77 -5.22
N LYS A 96 3.67 -26.03 -5.02
CA LYS A 96 2.79 -26.74 -5.96
C LYS A 96 1.34 -26.25 -5.83
N ASN A 97 0.94 -25.81 -4.65
CA ASN A 97 -0.42 -25.36 -4.34
C ASN A 97 -0.42 -23.85 -4.02
N PRO A 98 -0.32 -22.96 -5.04
CA PRO A 98 -0.40 -21.54 -4.83
C PRO A 98 -1.82 -21.15 -4.42
N ASN A 99 -1.91 -20.19 -3.50
CA ASN A 99 -3.16 -19.61 -3.05
C ASN A 99 -3.07 -18.08 -2.99
N GLY A 100 -4.13 -17.42 -2.66
CA GLY A 100 -4.17 -15.97 -2.43
C GLY A 100 -3.56 -15.15 -3.57
N ASN A 101 -2.69 -14.21 -3.22
CA ASN A 101 -2.01 -13.35 -4.20
C ASN A 101 -1.12 -14.14 -5.16
N LEU A 102 -0.37 -15.15 -4.66
CA LEU A 102 0.54 -15.95 -5.50
C LEU A 102 -0.22 -16.76 -6.58
N PHE A 103 -1.43 -17.21 -6.26
CA PHE A 103 -2.29 -17.88 -7.24
C PHE A 103 -2.61 -16.92 -8.39
N LEU A 104 -3.02 -15.69 -8.07
CA LEU A 104 -3.33 -14.68 -9.09
C LEU A 104 -2.09 -14.25 -9.88
N ASP A 105 -0.93 -14.11 -9.26
CA ASP A 105 0.33 -13.83 -9.96
C ASP A 105 0.59 -14.85 -11.06
N LYS A 106 0.37 -16.15 -10.77
CA LYS A 106 0.54 -17.23 -11.74
C LYS A 106 -0.55 -17.25 -12.81
N VAL A 107 -1.83 -17.07 -12.43
CA VAL A 107 -2.96 -17.03 -13.37
C VAL A 107 -2.77 -15.92 -14.40
N PHE A 108 -2.33 -14.74 -13.95
CA PHE A 108 -2.06 -13.61 -14.85
C PHE A 108 -0.69 -13.68 -15.55
N GLY A 109 0.03 -14.81 -15.41
CA GLY A 109 1.22 -15.15 -16.20
C GLY A 109 2.44 -14.30 -15.87
N ALA A 110 2.70 -14.05 -14.57
CA ALA A 110 3.95 -13.47 -14.13
C ALA A 110 5.11 -14.44 -14.32
N ASP A 111 6.26 -13.93 -14.78
CA ASP A 111 7.54 -14.62 -14.63
C ASP A 111 8.01 -14.45 -13.18
N ILE A 112 8.18 -15.54 -12.43
CA ILE A 112 8.48 -15.49 -11.00
C ILE A 112 9.83 -16.11 -10.70
N GLN A 113 10.72 -15.34 -10.13
CA GLN A 113 11.98 -15.81 -9.55
C GLN A 113 11.87 -15.77 -8.02
N TYR A 114 12.22 -16.89 -7.37
CA TYR A 114 12.16 -17.02 -5.92
C TYR A 114 13.54 -16.84 -5.30
N PHE A 115 13.56 -16.24 -4.13
CA PHE A 115 14.76 -15.94 -3.35
C PHE A 115 14.60 -16.41 -1.90
N SER A 116 15.69 -16.87 -1.30
CA SER A 116 15.80 -16.98 0.16
C SER A 116 15.74 -15.61 0.81
N LYS A 117 15.56 -15.55 2.14
CA LYS A 117 15.54 -14.27 2.86
C LYS A 117 16.87 -13.50 2.70
N ALA A 118 18.00 -14.19 2.78
CA ALA A 118 19.33 -13.59 2.63
C ALA A 118 19.57 -13.02 1.22
N GLU A 119 19.24 -13.79 0.17
CA GLU A 119 19.37 -13.31 -1.21
C GLU A 119 18.46 -12.10 -1.49
N TYR A 120 17.29 -12.07 -0.86
CA TYR A 120 16.31 -11.00 -1.07
C TYR A 120 16.76 -9.65 -0.47
N GLU A 121 17.70 -9.63 0.45
CA GLU A 121 18.29 -8.39 0.98
C GLU A 121 18.93 -7.54 -0.13
N ASN A 122 19.49 -8.19 -1.17
CA ASN A 122 20.12 -7.57 -2.34
C ASN A 122 19.19 -7.53 -3.57
N VAL A 123 17.88 -7.70 -3.39
CA VAL A 123 16.93 -7.84 -4.51
C VAL A 123 16.92 -6.66 -5.48
N ASN A 124 17.15 -5.44 -4.99
CA ASN A 124 17.20 -4.25 -5.85
C ASN A 124 18.40 -4.26 -6.79
N GLU A 125 19.56 -4.69 -6.31
CA GLU A 125 20.79 -4.88 -7.12
C GLU A 125 20.57 -5.98 -8.16
N ILE A 126 20.01 -7.12 -7.74
CA ILE A 126 19.67 -8.23 -8.63
C ILE A 126 18.70 -7.78 -9.75
N MET A 127 17.68 -7.00 -9.41
CA MET A 127 16.76 -6.44 -10.41
C MET A 127 17.47 -5.51 -11.39
N PHE A 128 18.39 -4.69 -10.89
CA PHE A 128 19.17 -3.77 -11.72
C PHE A 128 20.11 -4.54 -12.68
N GLU A 129 20.85 -5.53 -12.20
CA GLU A 129 21.71 -6.39 -13.03
C GLU A 129 20.92 -7.11 -14.12
N GLN A 130 19.78 -7.68 -13.77
CA GLN A 130 18.92 -8.34 -14.77
C GLN A 130 18.34 -7.35 -15.78
N ARG A 131 18.03 -6.12 -15.38
CA ARG A 131 17.66 -5.05 -16.31
C ARG A 131 18.77 -4.80 -17.31
N LEU A 132 20.03 -4.71 -16.89
CA LEU A 132 21.19 -4.53 -17.78
C LEU A 132 21.32 -5.71 -18.76
N ALA A 133 21.11 -6.95 -18.28
CA ALA A 133 21.11 -8.13 -19.14
C ALA A 133 19.96 -8.11 -20.18
N PHE A 134 18.80 -7.56 -19.83
CA PHE A 134 17.69 -7.35 -20.78
C PHE A 134 18.03 -6.30 -21.84
N LEU A 135 18.65 -5.20 -21.44
CA LEU A 135 19.09 -4.15 -22.38
C LEU A 135 20.08 -4.68 -23.43
N LYS A 136 21.03 -5.56 -23.03
CA LYS A 136 21.95 -6.24 -23.97
C LYS A 136 21.19 -7.09 -25.02
N LYS A 137 20.00 -7.57 -24.69
CA LYS A 137 19.10 -8.32 -25.56
C LYS A 137 18.09 -7.43 -26.32
N LYS A 138 18.32 -6.11 -26.33
CA LYS A 138 17.43 -5.10 -26.93
C LYS A 138 15.99 -5.15 -26.35
N LYS A 139 15.85 -5.54 -25.07
CA LYS A 139 14.59 -5.53 -24.32
C LYS A 139 14.67 -4.47 -23.22
N ASN A 140 13.61 -3.71 -23.06
CA ASN A 140 13.54 -2.63 -22.08
C ASN A 140 12.74 -3.06 -20.84
N ALA A 141 13.41 -3.24 -19.70
CA ALA A 141 12.77 -3.52 -18.43
C ALA A 141 12.64 -2.24 -17.59
N TYR A 142 11.44 -1.93 -17.17
CA TYR A 142 11.16 -0.86 -16.23
C TYR A 142 11.12 -1.41 -14.80
N VAL A 143 11.97 -0.88 -13.92
CA VAL A 143 12.16 -1.40 -12.57
C VAL A 143 11.62 -0.42 -11.54
N PHE A 144 10.86 -0.91 -10.58
CA PHE A 144 10.48 -0.16 -9.38
C PHE A 144 10.47 -1.07 -8.13
N PRO A 145 10.75 -0.49 -6.94
CA PRO A 145 10.89 -1.27 -5.72
C PRO A 145 9.56 -1.86 -5.24
N GLY A 146 9.65 -2.81 -4.32
CA GLY A 146 8.50 -3.37 -3.63
C GLY A 146 7.61 -2.29 -3.01
N GLY A 147 6.28 -2.46 -3.16
CA GLY A 147 5.31 -1.46 -2.72
C GLY A 147 5.12 -0.26 -3.64
N GLY A 148 5.91 -0.12 -4.72
CA GLY A 148 5.83 1.01 -5.65
C GLY A 148 6.10 2.36 -4.98
N SER A 149 6.93 2.38 -3.93
CA SER A 149 7.22 3.57 -3.13
C SER A 149 8.42 4.30 -3.73
N THR A 150 8.12 5.16 -4.69
CA THR A 150 9.03 6.10 -5.35
C THR A 150 8.42 7.48 -5.33
N THR A 151 9.20 8.52 -5.61
CA THR A 151 8.71 9.91 -5.73
C THR A 151 7.62 10.06 -6.78
N LEU A 152 7.63 9.24 -7.83
CA LEU A 152 6.55 9.16 -8.81
C LEU A 152 5.33 8.39 -8.27
N GLY A 153 5.54 7.23 -7.65
CA GLY A 153 4.44 6.37 -7.17
C GLY A 153 3.59 7.03 -6.09
N ILE A 154 4.17 7.88 -5.23
CA ILE A 154 3.43 8.55 -4.16
C ILE A 154 2.39 9.56 -4.66
N TRP A 155 2.44 9.97 -5.93
CA TRP A 155 1.42 10.82 -6.56
C TRP A 155 0.00 10.24 -6.48
N GLY A 156 -0.11 8.91 -6.45
CA GLY A 156 -1.38 8.24 -6.20
C GLY A 156 -2.04 8.66 -4.89
N TYR A 157 -1.22 8.93 -3.87
CA TYR A 157 -1.70 9.35 -2.55
C TYR A 157 -1.68 10.88 -2.34
N ILE A 158 -0.96 11.63 -3.14
CA ILE A 158 -1.16 13.08 -3.26
C ILE A 158 -2.58 13.33 -3.76
N ASN A 159 -3.00 12.66 -4.84
CA ASN A 159 -4.34 12.79 -5.39
C ASN A 159 -5.45 12.15 -4.53
N PHE A 160 -5.11 11.19 -3.67
CA PHE A 160 -6.02 10.69 -2.65
C PHE A 160 -6.49 11.80 -1.68
N ILE A 161 -5.61 12.72 -1.29
CA ILE A 161 -5.99 13.88 -0.45
C ILE A 161 -6.92 14.82 -1.24
N ASN A 162 -6.67 15.06 -2.53
CA ASN A 162 -7.57 15.85 -3.37
C ASN A 162 -8.96 15.20 -3.49
N GLU A 163 -9.01 13.86 -3.60
CA GLU A 163 -10.26 13.10 -3.60
C GLU A 163 -11.00 13.24 -2.28
N LEU A 164 -10.33 13.10 -1.14
CA LEU A 164 -10.93 13.26 0.18
C LEU A 164 -11.50 14.67 0.40
N LYS A 165 -10.84 15.71 -0.10
CA LYS A 165 -11.35 17.11 -0.03
C LYS A 165 -12.69 17.31 -0.70
N ILE A 166 -12.99 16.52 -1.74
CA ILE A 166 -14.28 16.56 -2.43
C ILE A 166 -15.34 15.80 -1.62
N GLN A 167 -14.92 14.76 -0.88
CA GLN A 167 -15.82 13.88 -0.15
C GLN A 167 -16.17 14.38 1.26
N THR A 168 -15.29 15.17 1.88
CA THR A 168 -15.48 15.66 3.25
C THR A 168 -14.68 16.93 3.52
N ASP A 169 -15.11 17.68 4.54
CA ASP A 169 -14.35 18.84 5.04
C ASP A 169 -13.15 18.36 5.88
N LEU A 170 -11.98 18.29 5.26
CA LEU A 170 -10.75 17.84 5.92
C LEU A 170 -10.27 18.77 7.04
N LYS A 171 -10.80 20.00 7.16
CA LYS A 171 -10.50 20.89 8.30
C LYS A 171 -11.12 20.39 9.60
N LYS A 172 -12.14 19.54 9.53
CA LYS A 172 -12.80 18.91 10.68
C LYS A 172 -12.20 17.56 11.05
N ILE A 173 -11.18 17.10 10.32
CA ILE A 173 -10.52 15.80 10.50
C ILE A 173 -9.16 16.02 11.17
N ASP A 174 -8.96 15.37 12.30
CA ASP A 174 -7.72 15.47 13.07
C ASP A 174 -6.61 14.57 12.51
N SER A 175 -6.99 13.36 12.02
CA SER A 175 -6.00 12.42 11.47
C SER A 175 -6.53 11.50 10.37
N ILE A 176 -5.61 11.01 9.53
CA ILE A 176 -5.83 9.92 8.56
C ILE A 176 -4.90 8.76 8.95
N VAL A 177 -5.47 7.62 9.32
CA VAL A 177 -4.76 6.44 9.82
C VAL A 177 -4.71 5.36 8.76
N ALA A 178 -3.52 4.86 8.44
CA ALA A 178 -3.34 3.80 7.44
C ALA A 178 -2.23 2.81 7.82
N ALA A 179 -2.34 1.59 7.31
CA ALA A 179 -1.26 0.63 7.36
C ALA A 179 -0.05 1.09 6.53
N CYS A 180 1.13 0.95 7.09
CA CYS A 180 2.38 1.38 6.47
C CYS A 180 3.38 0.21 6.35
N GLY A 181 3.61 -0.25 5.12
CA GLY A 181 4.66 -1.24 4.81
C GLY A 181 5.92 -0.57 4.28
N SER A 182 5.85 0.03 3.10
CA SER A 182 6.99 0.67 2.40
C SER A 182 6.91 2.20 2.36
N GLY A 183 6.23 2.85 3.28
CA GLY A 183 6.19 4.30 3.47
C GLY A 183 5.41 5.13 2.44
N GLY A 184 5.37 4.71 1.18
CA GLY A 184 4.89 5.56 0.08
C GLY A 184 3.42 5.98 0.14
N THR A 185 2.54 5.28 0.87
CA THR A 185 1.15 5.71 1.10
C THR A 185 1.13 6.92 2.04
N ALA A 186 1.83 6.84 3.16
CA ALA A 186 1.95 7.93 4.13
C ALA A 186 2.68 9.14 3.53
N ALA A 187 3.79 8.90 2.81
CA ALA A 187 4.53 9.98 2.14
C ALA A 187 3.64 10.76 1.15
N GLY A 188 2.85 10.07 0.33
CA GLY A 188 1.94 10.72 -0.60
C GLY A 188 0.83 11.51 0.10
N MET A 189 0.26 10.98 1.17
CA MET A 189 -0.72 11.71 1.99
C MET A 189 -0.10 12.95 2.64
N LEU A 190 1.13 12.84 3.14
CA LEU A 190 1.84 13.95 3.77
C LEU A 190 2.11 15.10 2.78
N VAL A 191 2.60 14.79 1.58
CA VAL A 191 2.78 15.78 0.50
C VAL A 191 1.44 16.35 0.06
N GLY A 192 0.41 15.51 -0.09
CA GLY A 192 -0.93 15.96 -0.47
C GLY A 192 -1.55 16.91 0.57
N ALA A 193 -1.36 16.64 1.86
CA ALA A 193 -1.77 17.53 2.95
C ALA A 193 -1.03 18.87 2.89
N ALA A 194 0.30 18.84 2.70
CA ALA A 194 1.12 20.05 2.59
C ALA A 194 0.71 20.92 1.39
N LEU A 195 0.49 20.33 0.21
CA LEU A 195 0.02 21.05 -0.98
C LEU A 195 -1.34 21.72 -0.81
N ASN A 196 -2.16 21.18 0.07
CA ASN A 196 -3.49 21.71 0.36
C ASN A 196 -3.54 22.57 1.63
N ASN A 197 -2.39 22.89 2.23
CA ASN A 197 -2.27 23.66 3.47
C ASN A 197 -3.15 23.09 4.62
N LEU A 198 -3.19 21.75 4.72
CA LEU A 198 -3.95 21.05 5.75
C LEU A 198 -3.06 20.72 6.94
N ASN A 199 -3.51 21.12 8.13
CA ASN A 199 -2.88 20.70 9.39
C ASN A 199 -3.57 19.44 9.91
N ILE A 200 -3.35 18.31 9.21
CA ILE A 200 -3.91 17.01 9.54
C ILE A 200 -2.79 16.00 9.83
N LYS A 201 -2.95 15.17 10.85
CA LYS A 201 -1.96 14.14 11.17
C LYS A 201 -2.10 12.94 10.23
N ILE A 202 -1.01 12.57 9.58
CA ILE A 202 -0.90 11.32 8.81
C ILE A 202 -0.31 10.26 9.73
N VAL A 203 -1.15 9.31 10.13
CA VAL A 203 -0.79 8.27 11.09
C VAL A 203 -0.45 6.99 10.36
N ALA A 204 0.82 6.64 10.36
CA ALA A 204 1.37 5.45 9.72
C ALA A 204 1.56 4.33 10.75
N VAL A 205 0.74 3.27 10.67
CA VAL A 205 0.95 2.08 11.52
C VAL A 205 1.91 1.14 10.79
N HIS A 206 3.18 1.15 11.21
CA HIS A 206 4.21 0.40 10.51
C HIS A 206 4.19 -1.11 10.82
N VAL A 207 4.59 -1.93 9.84
CA VAL A 207 4.55 -3.40 9.92
C VAL A 207 5.84 -4.11 9.47
N LEU A 208 6.83 -3.39 8.95
CA LEU A 208 8.02 -3.99 8.32
C LEU A 208 9.37 -3.51 8.88
N MET A 209 9.49 -2.26 9.28
CA MET A 209 10.76 -1.61 9.69
C MET A 209 10.66 -1.18 11.15
N THR A 210 11.73 -0.62 11.72
CA THR A 210 11.64 0.13 12.96
C THR A 210 10.91 1.45 12.75
N LYS A 211 10.48 2.08 13.82
CA LYS A 211 9.79 3.38 13.75
C LYS A 211 10.69 4.44 13.12
N GLU A 212 11.92 4.53 13.55
CA GLU A 212 12.90 5.51 13.12
C GLU A 212 13.25 5.36 11.62
N GLU A 213 13.45 4.11 11.17
CA GLU A 213 13.68 3.81 9.77
C GLU A 213 12.48 4.19 8.90
N MET A 214 11.27 3.91 9.38
CA MET A 214 10.04 4.24 8.66
C MET A 214 9.83 5.75 8.57
N GLU A 215 10.02 6.50 9.65
CA GLU A 215 9.94 7.97 9.67
C GLU A 215 10.92 8.57 8.66
N LYS A 216 12.19 8.18 8.74
CA LYS A 216 13.23 8.63 7.81
C LYS A 216 12.86 8.33 6.35
N HIS A 217 12.39 7.13 6.08
CA HIS A 217 12.03 6.73 4.72
C HIS A 217 10.81 7.48 4.17
N ILE A 218 9.79 7.73 5.00
CA ILE A 218 8.62 8.53 4.61
C ILE A 218 9.05 9.96 4.25
N PHE A 219 9.90 10.60 5.07
CA PHE A 219 10.39 11.95 4.80
C PHE A 219 11.26 11.99 3.53
N GLN A 220 12.16 11.05 3.34
CA GLN A 220 12.97 10.97 2.11
C GLN A 220 12.10 10.88 0.84
N LEU A 221 11.04 10.09 0.87
CA LEU A 221 10.09 10.00 -0.26
C LEU A 221 9.30 11.30 -0.45
N ALA A 222 8.84 11.92 0.63
CA ALA A 222 8.05 13.14 0.58
C ALA A 222 8.87 14.32 0.07
N GLU A 223 10.05 14.57 0.66
CA GLU A 223 10.96 15.64 0.27
C GLU A 223 11.52 15.42 -1.14
N GLY A 224 11.91 14.18 -1.47
CA GLY A 224 12.32 13.83 -2.83
C GLY A 224 11.24 14.13 -3.86
N CYS A 225 9.96 13.87 -3.55
CA CYS A 225 8.86 14.22 -4.43
C CYS A 225 8.70 15.74 -4.58
N VAL A 226 8.84 16.50 -3.50
CA VAL A 226 8.79 17.97 -3.55
C VAL A 226 9.87 18.51 -4.48
N LEU A 227 11.08 17.99 -4.39
CA LEU A 227 12.21 18.38 -5.23
C LEU A 227 12.04 17.95 -6.69
N ASP A 228 11.79 16.67 -6.94
CA ASP A 228 11.70 16.10 -8.30
C ASP A 228 10.61 16.78 -9.14
N TYR A 229 9.48 17.14 -8.52
CA TYR A 229 8.31 17.72 -9.19
C TYR A 229 8.17 19.23 -8.98
N LYS A 230 9.15 19.88 -8.33
CA LYS A 230 9.17 21.32 -8.08
C LYS A 230 7.85 21.78 -7.42
N LEU A 231 7.43 21.07 -6.36
CA LEU A 231 6.19 21.37 -5.66
C LEU A 231 6.38 22.57 -4.75
N ASN A 232 5.41 23.49 -4.75
CA ASN A 232 5.44 24.67 -3.89
C ASN A 232 4.76 24.35 -2.56
N CYS A 233 5.39 23.52 -1.74
CA CYS A 233 4.95 23.22 -0.38
C CYS A 233 6.15 22.85 0.50
N LYS A 234 5.96 23.01 1.82
CA LYS A 234 6.94 22.56 2.84
C LYS A 234 6.29 21.45 3.66
N ILE A 235 7.01 20.35 3.81
CA ILE A 235 6.57 19.25 4.66
C ILE A 235 6.72 19.67 6.13
N ASN A 236 5.61 19.59 6.89
CA ASN A 236 5.65 19.77 8.34
C ASN A 236 5.89 18.40 9.00
N PRO A 237 7.05 18.19 9.67
CA PRO A 237 7.36 16.94 10.35
C PRO A 237 6.34 16.55 11.42
N GLU A 238 5.74 17.52 12.08
CA GLU A 238 4.72 17.28 13.11
C GLU A 238 3.46 16.61 12.56
N ASN A 239 3.22 16.71 11.25
CA ASN A 239 2.06 16.08 10.63
C ASN A 239 2.25 14.58 10.36
N LEU A 240 3.42 14.02 10.60
CA LEU A 240 3.65 12.58 10.56
C LEU A 240 3.66 11.99 11.97
N VAL A 241 2.89 10.93 12.16
CA VAL A 241 2.89 10.10 13.36
C VAL A 241 3.11 8.66 12.97
N VAL A 242 4.23 8.05 13.35
CA VAL A 242 4.47 6.63 13.15
C VAL A 242 4.15 5.86 14.44
N LEU A 243 3.16 4.99 14.37
CA LEU A 243 2.75 4.16 15.50
C LEU A 243 3.52 2.84 15.51
N ASP A 244 4.17 2.57 16.64
CA ASP A 244 4.88 1.33 16.94
C ASP A 244 4.07 0.38 17.83
N GLY A 245 4.55 -0.88 17.95
CA GLY A 245 4.04 -1.88 18.87
C GLY A 245 2.97 -2.82 18.31
N TYR A 246 2.46 -2.56 17.10
CA TYR A 246 1.36 -3.35 16.52
C TYR A 246 1.82 -4.50 15.62
N SER A 247 3.12 -4.61 15.40
CA SER A 247 3.75 -5.65 14.56
C SER A 247 4.85 -6.42 15.27
N LYS A 248 4.87 -6.42 16.62
CA LYS A 248 5.88 -7.12 17.44
C LYS A 248 5.97 -8.62 17.12
N GLU A 249 4.88 -9.22 16.68
CA GLU A 249 4.86 -10.62 16.25
C GLU A 249 5.61 -10.86 14.93
N GLY A 250 6.03 -9.80 14.25
CA GLY A 250 6.63 -9.80 12.93
C GLY A 250 5.61 -9.73 11.80
N TYR A 251 6.10 -9.52 10.57
CA TYR A 251 5.27 -9.27 9.37
C TYR A 251 4.22 -10.35 9.10
N LYS A 252 4.63 -11.62 9.19
CA LYS A 252 3.76 -12.77 8.86
C LYS A 252 2.91 -13.27 10.02
N LYS A 253 3.09 -12.76 11.21
CA LYS A 253 2.36 -13.25 12.40
C LYS A 253 1.38 -12.19 12.89
N ILE A 254 0.31 -12.63 13.52
CA ILE A 254 -0.68 -11.78 14.18
C ILE A 254 -1.12 -12.47 15.48
N SER A 255 -1.28 -11.74 16.56
CA SER A 255 -1.77 -12.30 17.82
C SER A 255 -3.25 -12.67 17.72
N GLN A 256 -3.66 -13.66 18.51
CA GLN A 256 -5.05 -14.12 18.56
C GLN A 256 -6.03 -13.01 18.95
N SER A 257 -5.63 -12.09 19.84
CA SER A 257 -6.46 -10.94 20.21
C SER A 257 -6.76 -10.02 19.05
N LYS A 258 -5.75 -9.74 18.18
CA LYS A 258 -5.94 -8.95 16.95
C LYS A 258 -6.81 -9.69 15.94
N VAL A 259 -6.64 -11.02 15.80
CA VAL A 259 -7.51 -11.83 14.93
C VAL A 259 -8.95 -11.79 15.42
N SER A 260 -9.18 -11.94 16.74
CA SER A 260 -10.52 -11.86 17.32
C SER A 260 -11.17 -10.51 17.08
N LEU A 261 -10.42 -9.41 17.20
CA LEU A 261 -10.92 -8.06 16.90
C LEU A 261 -11.36 -7.89 15.44
N ILE A 262 -10.49 -8.25 14.48
CA ILE A 262 -10.81 -8.11 13.06
C ILE A 262 -11.90 -9.09 12.60
N LYS A 263 -11.99 -10.25 13.21
CA LYS A 263 -13.05 -11.22 12.97
C LYS A 263 -14.39 -10.72 13.48
N LYS A 264 -14.43 -10.17 14.72
CA LYS A 264 -15.61 -9.51 15.26
C LYS A 264 -16.04 -8.34 14.38
N PHE A 265 -15.11 -7.51 13.96
CA PHE A 265 -15.39 -6.41 13.03
C PHE A 265 -16.03 -6.89 11.74
N ALA A 266 -15.52 -7.98 11.14
CA ALA A 266 -16.09 -8.55 9.93
C ALA A 266 -17.52 -9.08 10.15
N GLN A 267 -17.78 -9.72 11.28
CA GLN A 267 -19.12 -10.23 11.64
C GLN A 267 -20.14 -9.11 11.87
N ASP A 268 -19.70 -8.01 12.49
CA ASP A 268 -20.59 -6.89 12.82
C ASP A 268 -20.84 -5.96 11.62
N THR A 269 -19.91 -5.88 10.65
CA THR A 269 -19.94 -4.86 9.59
C THR A 269 -19.98 -5.41 8.16
N GLY A 270 -19.68 -6.69 7.96
CA GLY A 270 -19.48 -7.28 6.63
C GLY A 270 -18.17 -6.87 5.94
N ILE A 271 -17.24 -6.18 6.63
CA ILE A 271 -15.99 -5.68 6.08
C ILE A 271 -14.82 -6.49 6.65
N LEU A 272 -14.02 -7.11 5.78
CA LEU A 272 -12.93 -7.99 6.18
C LEU A 272 -11.56 -7.32 5.99
N PHE A 273 -10.75 -7.25 7.05
CA PHE A 273 -9.38 -6.79 7.02
C PHE A 273 -8.38 -7.94 6.89
N ASP A 274 -7.30 -7.71 6.15
CA ASP A 274 -6.19 -8.65 6.08
C ASP A 274 -5.38 -8.65 7.40
N PRO A 275 -4.78 -9.79 7.79
CA PRO A 275 -4.10 -9.89 9.08
C PRO A 275 -2.68 -9.31 9.08
N ALA A 276 -2.09 -9.02 7.90
CA ALA A 276 -0.70 -8.58 7.79
C ALA A 276 -0.54 -7.05 7.89
N TYR A 277 -1.48 -6.30 7.32
CA TYR A 277 -1.44 -4.84 7.21
C TYR A 277 -2.64 -4.16 7.85
N THR A 278 -3.80 -4.21 7.19
CA THR A 278 -4.98 -3.42 7.57
C THR A 278 -5.52 -3.85 8.93
N GLY A 279 -5.51 -5.13 9.26
CA GLY A 279 -5.97 -5.62 10.57
C GLY A 279 -5.09 -5.16 11.72
N LYS A 280 -3.76 -5.13 11.54
CA LYS A 280 -2.84 -4.56 12.55
C LYS A 280 -3.05 -3.05 12.71
N ALA A 281 -3.23 -2.36 11.60
CA ALA A 281 -3.51 -0.92 11.62
C ALA A 281 -4.88 -0.63 12.25
N PHE A 282 -5.89 -1.46 12.00
CA PHE A 282 -7.19 -1.33 12.65
C PHE A 282 -7.11 -1.55 14.16
N THR A 283 -6.29 -2.48 14.63
CA THR A 283 -6.07 -2.65 16.08
C THR A 283 -5.52 -1.36 16.70
N ALA A 284 -4.51 -0.75 16.05
CA ALA A 284 -3.97 0.53 16.51
C ALA A 284 -5.03 1.64 16.49
N TYR A 285 -5.80 1.72 15.41
CA TYR A 285 -6.88 2.69 15.26
C TYR A 285 -7.97 2.51 16.32
N TYR A 286 -8.40 1.26 16.56
CA TYR A 286 -9.39 0.92 17.55
C TYR A 286 -8.96 1.36 18.96
N GLU A 287 -7.74 1.00 19.37
CA GLU A 287 -7.22 1.31 20.70
C GLU A 287 -6.98 2.80 20.93
N LYS A 288 -6.43 3.51 19.93
CA LYS A 288 -6.00 4.90 20.09
C LYS A 288 -7.10 5.92 19.78
N TYR A 289 -7.98 5.63 18.85
CA TYR A 289 -8.93 6.61 18.32
C TYR A 289 -10.40 6.24 18.49
N LEU A 290 -10.75 4.94 18.43
CA LEU A 290 -12.14 4.53 18.46
C LEU A 290 -12.63 4.17 19.86
N LYS A 291 -11.92 3.31 20.58
CA LYS A 291 -12.37 2.76 21.88
C LYS A 291 -12.69 3.84 22.91
N ASN A 292 -11.81 4.83 23.07
CA ASN A 292 -11.93 5.91 24.06
C ASN A 292 -12.02 7.31 23.45
N GLY A 293 -12.13 7.41 22.14
CA GLY A 293 -12.04 8.68 21.42
C GLY A 293 -13.26 9.00 20.55
N ASN A 294 -13.11 9.99 19.70
CA ASN A 294 -14.09 10.40 18.68
C ASN A 294 -13.65 9.90 17.30
N GLY A 295 -14.14 8.72 16.89
CA GLY A 295 -13.85 8.13 15.60
C GLY A 295 -14.23 8.98 14.39
N ARG A 296 -15.22 9.88 14.54
CA ARG A 296 -15.69 10.77 13.44
C ARG A 296 -14.70 11.85 13.04
N LYS A 297 -13.74 12.17 13.90
CA LYS A 297 -12.65 13.11 13.59
C LYS A 297 -11.44 12.44 12.97
N ASN A 298 -11.47 11.12 12.78
CA ASN A 298 -10.33 10.34 12.30
C ASN A 298 -10.78 9.42 11.18
N ILE A 299 -10.12 9.53 10.03
CA ILE A 299 -10.38 8.64 8.88
C ILE A 299 -9.47 7.43 8.99
N PHE A 300 -10.04 6.24 9.03
CA PHE A 300 -9.30 4.99 8.86
C PHE A 300 -9.32 4.55 7.40
N VAL A 301 -8.15 4.23 6.81
CA VAL A 301 -8.05 3.81 5.42
C VAL A 301 -7.93 2.30 5.32
N HIS A 302 -8.92 1.66 4.75
CA HIS A 302 -8.84 0.24 4.38
C HIS A 302 -8.00 0.10 3.11
N THR A 303 -6.74 -0.27 3.26
CA THR A 303 -5.77 -0.31 2.16
C THR A 303 -5.84 -1.55 1.27
N GLY A 304 -6.80 -2.44 1.50
CA GLY A 304 -6.97 -3.70 0.76
C GLY A 304 -6.36 -4.89 1.49
N GLY A 305 -6.02 -5.93 0.72
CA GLY A 305 -5.38 -7.14 1.25
C GLY A 305 -6.24 -8.40 1.23
N LEU A 306 -7.46 -8.36 0.69
CA LEU A 306 -8.43 -9.46 0.71
C LEU A 306 -7.82 -10.79 0.25
N PHE A 307 -7.09 -10.82 -0.85
CA PHE A 307 -6.55 -12.09 -1.39
C PHE A 307 -5.48 -12.71 -0.48
N ALA A 308 -4.77 -11.91 0.34
CA ALA A 308 -3.81 -12.43 1.31
C ALA A 308 -4.46 -13.18 2.48
N VAL A 309 -5.76 -12.94 2.72
CA VAL A 309 -6.53 -13.67 3.75
C VAL A 309 -6.60 -15.16 3.45
N PHE A 310 -6.73 -15.52 2.17
CA PHE A 310 -6.85 -16.93 1.75
C PHE A 310 -5.57 -17.77 1.94
N ASP A 311 -4.41 -17.14 2.14
CA ASP A 311 -3.19 -17.82 2.58
C ASP A 311 -3.16 -18.10 4.09
N ARG A 312 -4.10 -17.49 4.84
CA ARG A 312 -4.10 -17.44 6.30
C ARG A 312 -5.43 -17.86 6.94
N THR A 313 -6.16 -18.71 6.27
CA THR A 313 -7.50 -19.16 6.68
C THR A 313 -7.53 -19.77 8.08
N LYS A 314 -6.50 -20.54 8.47
CA LYS A 314 -6.38 -21.16 9.79
C LYS A 314 -6.28 -20.17 10.95
N GLU A 315 -5.93 -18.91 10.69
CA GLU A 315 -5.92 -17.88 11.73
C GLU A 315 -7.33 -17.37 12.02
N TYR A 316 -8.17 -17.29 10.98
CA TYR A 316 -9.57 -16.86 11.11
C TYR A 316 -10.49 -17.98 11.57
N ILE A 317 -10.24 -19.20 11.08
CA ILE A 317 -11.04 -20.40 11.37
C ILE A 317 -10.06 -21.49 11.79
N PRO A 318 -9.70 -21.56 13.10
CA PRO A 318 -8.93 -22.67 13.63
C PRO A 318 -9.72 -23.98 13.47
N ASN A 319 -9.01 -25.05 13.16
CA ASN A 319 -9.62 -26.40 13.09
C ASN A 319 -10.13 -26.81 14.44
#